data_e7b71eb913cb917114d45287e796f61b
#
_entry.id   e7b71eb913cb917114d45287e796f61b
#
_cell.length_a   1.000
_cell.length_b   1.000
_cell.length_c   1.000
_cell.angle_alpha   90.00
_cell.angle_beta   90.00
_cell.angle_gamma   90.00
#
_symmetry.space_group_name_H-M   'P 1'
#
loop_
_entity.id
_entity.type
_entity.pdbx_description
1 polymer ?
#
loop_
_entity_poly.entity_id
_entity_poly.type
_entity_poly.pdbx_seq_one_letter_code
_entity_poly.pdbx_strand_id
1 'polypeptide(L)'
;MIAELIEAGVNVFRLNFSHGAMADHLRVARTVREQAAALDRYVGVLADLQGPKIRIGGFREGSVELAEGDGFTLDLEPGDAEGAARRVGLEYRSLCDQVARDDILLLDDGRIRLRVESVHESSVDTTVLTGGTLRSRKGINRLGGGLAAPALTVKDIADMEGLAEMKPDFVAVSFVSSAEDILQARELLAERGLEPGIVAKIERAGAVADDGTLEGIVSASSGIMVARGDLGVEVGDASLIGIQKALISRARKMSAIYAANHNPAVRGIACLTESGATPLLMSRLSSGRPIFALGNSRETLRRLTLCRGVAPLYFDAAAFEEGEVDARAIEFIKSRGYLEKGDEIIFTKGAVMGRRGNTNIMKILPVP
;
A
#
# COMPACT_ATOMS: atom_id res chain seq x y z
N MET A 1 -12.73 21.68 3.39
CA MET A 1 -11.68 20.71 3.84
C MET A 1 -11.18 19.81 2.69
N ILE A 2 -11.99 18.95 2.00
CA ILE A 2 -11.47 18.10 0.89
C ILE A 2 -10.93 18.97 -0.25
N ALA A 3 -11.65 19.99 -0.69
CA ALA A 3 -11.17 20.95 -1.70
C ALA A 3 -9.86 21.61 -1.32
N GLU A 4 -9.75 22.12 -0.10
CA GLU A 4 -8.54 22.77 0.42
C GLU A 4 -7.33 21.81 0.45
N LEU A 5 -7.56 20.52 0.78
CA LEU A 5 -6.52 19.51 0.72
C LEU A 5 -6.05 19.25 -0.72
N ILE A 6 -6.99 19.22 -1.68
CA ILE A 6 -6.65 19.07 -3.10
C ILE A 6 -5.87 20.29 -3.61
N GLU A 7 -6.30 21.50 -3.25
CA GLU A 7 -5.58 22.75 -3.58
C GLU A 7 -4.18 22.78 -2.95
N ALA A 8 -4.02 22.26 -1.73
CA ALA A 8 -2.74 22.12 -1.05
C ALA A 8 -1.83 21.02 -1.66
N GLY A 9 -2.32 20.27 -2.67
CA GLY A 9 -1.51 19.31 -3.41
C GLY A 9 -1.67 17.84 -2.99
N VAL A 10 -2.75 17.47 -2.31
CA VAL A 10 -3.06 16.05 -2.04
C VAL A 10 -3.35 15.34 -3.35
N ASN A 11 -2.64 14.23 -3.59
CA ASN A 11 -2.76 13.43 -4.80
C ASN A 11 -3.61 12.16 -4.61
N VAL A 12 -3.71 11.66 -3.38
CA VAL A 12 -4.46 10.42 -3.06
C VAL A 12 -5.18 10.57 -1.73
N PHE A 13 -6.44 10.21 -1.67
CA PHE A 13 -7.18 10.04 -0.43
C PHE A 13 -7.25 8.55 -0.08
N ARG A 14 -6.72 8.21 1.09
CA ARG A 14 -6.79 6.87 1.65
C ARG A 14 -8.04 6.75 2.53
N LEU A 15 -8.89 5.80 2.23
CA LEU A 15 -10.06 5.43 3.01
C LEU A 15 -9.74 4.15 3.79
N ASN A 16 -9.68 4.25 5.11
CA ASN A 16 -9.28 3.13 5.97
C ASN A 16 -10.52 2.32 6.40
N PHE A 17 -10.69 1.14 5.84
CA PHE A 17 -11.80 0.21 6.08
C PHE A 17 -11.76 -0.51 7.44
N SER A 18 -10.73 -0.27 8.24
CA SER A 18 -10.73 -0.68 9.65
C SER A 18 -11.73 0.10 10.49
N HIS A 19 -12.21 1.25 10.00
CA HIS A 19 -13.10 2.17 10.70
C HIS A 19 -14.16 2.74 9.75
N GLY A 20 -15.30 3.12 10.30
CA GLY A 20 -16.38 3.71 9.53
C GLY A 20 -17.27 2.69 8.83
N ALA A 21 -18.39 3.15 8.30
CA ALA A 21 -19.30 2.34 7.50
C ALA A 21 -19.05 2.54 6.00
N MET A 22 -19.40 1.55 5.18
CA MET A 22 -19.29 1.62 3.73
C MET A 22 -19.97 2.89 3.15
N ALA A 23 -21.14 3.26 3.68
CA ALA A 23 -21.85 4.47 3.24
C ALA A 23 -21.05 5.75 3.46
N ASP A 24 -20.25 5.84 4.54
CA ASP A 24 -19.38 6.98 4.79
C ASP A 24 -18.21 7.02 3.81
N HIS A 25 -17.61 5.88 3.53
CA HIS A 25 -16.53 5.76 2.54
C HIS A 25 -17.00 6.14 1.14
N LEU A 26 -18.18 5.68 0.72
CA LEU A 26 -18.81 6.03 -0.55
C LEU A 26 -19.06 7.54 -0.65
N ARG A 27 -19.59 8.15 0.42
CA ARG A 27 -19.82 9.60 0.46
C ARG A 27 -18.52 10.38 0.31
N VAL A 28 -17.46 9.99 1.05
CA VAL A 28 -16.15 10.65 0.94
C VAL A 28 -15.56 10.47 -0.43
N ALA A 29 -15.57 9.26 -1.01
CA ALA A 29 -15.05 9.01 -2.35
C ALA A 29 -15.76 9.86 -3.43
N ARG A 30 -17.10 9.96 -3.35
CA ARG A 30 -17.89 10.82 -4.24
C ARG A 30 -17.48 12.29 -4.10
N THR A 31 -17.38 12.80 -2.87
CA THR A 31 -16.95 14.18 -2.62
C THR A 31 -15.55 14.44 -3.16
N VAL A 32 -14.61 13.50 -3.01
CA VAL A 32 -13.26 13.63 -3.59
C VAL A 32 -13.33 13.76 -5.11
N ARG A 33 -14.13 12.91 -5.78
CA ARG A 33 -14.30 12.96 -7.24
C ARG A 33 -14.91 14.29 -7.71
N GLU A 34 -15.95 14.77 -7.03
CA GLU A 34 -16.63 16.03 -7.34
C GLU A 34 -15.70 17.22 -7.19
N GLN A 35 -14.98 17.32 -6.06
CA GLN A 35 -14.06 18.43 -5.79
C GLN A 35 -12.83 18.38 -6.71
N ALA A 36 -12.28 17.21 -7.00
CA ALA A 36 -11.18 17.08 -7.95
C ALA A 36 -11.58 17.53 -9.35
N ALA A 37 -12.81 17.17 -9.81
CA ALA A 37 -13.33 17.60 -11.10
C ALA A 37 -13.56 19.13 -11.15
N ALA A 38 -14.11 19.72 -10.08
CA ALA A 38 -14.34 21.17 -9.98
C ALA A 38 -13.04 21.99 -10.01
N LEU A 39 -11.94 21.41 -9.49
CA LEU A 39 -10.61 22.05 -9.44
C LEU A 39 -9.72 21.70 -10.64
N ASP A 40 -10.23 20.93 -11.63
CA ASP A 40 -9.45 20.40 -12.77
C ASP A 40 -8.16 19.67 -12.29
N ARG A 41 -8.31 18.81 -11.27
CA ARG A 41 -7.23 18.01 -10.67
C ARG A 41 -7.50 16.52 -10.82
N TYR A 42 -6.43 15.74 -10.91
CA TYR A 42 -6.49 14.28 -10.83
C TYR A 42 -6.08 13.85 -9.42
N VAL A 43 -7.00 13.18 -8.74
CA VAL A 43 -6.81 12.72 -7.36
C VAL A 43 -7.27 11.28 -7.26
N GLY A 44 -6.41 10.40 -6.77
CA GLY A 44 -6.69 8.99 -6.59
C GLY A 44 -7.47 8.70 -5.30
N VAL A 45 -8.25 7.63 -5.30
CA VAL A 45 -8.89 7.06 -4.11
C VAL A 45 -8.30 5.67 -3.85
N LEU A 46 -7.74 5.50 -2.67
CA LEU A 46 -7.19 4.23 -2.17
C LEU A 46 -8.14 3.65 -1.12
N ALA A 47 -8.72 2.49 -1.38
CA ALA A 47 -9.44 1.70 -0.38
C ALA A 47 -8.44 0.82 0.36
N ASP A 48 -8.25 1.04 1.65
CA ASP A 48 -7.31 0.29 2.49
C ASP A 48 -8.08 -0.73 3.33
N LEU A 49 -8.04 -2.00 2.90
CA LEU A 49 -8.75 -3.11 3.54
C LEU A 49 -8.19 -3.38 4.93
N GLN A 50 -9.06 -3.80 5.85
CA GLN A 50 -8.71 -4.01 7.24
C GLN A 50 -7.65 -5.11 7.42
N GLY A 51 -7.80 -6.24 6.72
CA GLY A 51 -6.99 -7.42 6.89
C GLY A 51 -7.20 -8.13 8.23
N PRO A 52 -6.48 -9.23 8.45
CA PRO A 52 -6.65 -10.11 9.60
C PRO A 52 -5.85 -9.63 10.82
N LYS A 53 -6.06 -8.41 11.29
CA LYS A 53 -5.40 -7.98 12.52
C LYS A 53 -5.93 -8.80 13.70
N ILE A 54 -5.09 -9.69 14.22
CA ILE A 54 -5.40 -10.52 15.38
C ILE A 54 -5.51 -9.61 16.60
N ARG A 55 -6.59 -9.74 17.38
CA ARG A 55 -6.88 -8.88 18.53
C ARG A 55 -7.32 -9.72 19.71
N ILE A 56 -6.95 -9.28 20.91
CA ILE A 56 -7.56 -9.80 22.15
C ILE A 56 -9.00 -9.35 22.29
N GLY A 57 -9.77 -10.07 23.07
CA GLY A 57 -11.15 -9.75 23.43
C GLY A 57 -11.29 -8.51 24.29
N GLY A 58 -12.50 -8.33 24.87
CA GLY A 58 -12.81 -7.25 25.77
C GLY A 58 -12.46 -7.58 27.23
N PHE A 59 -12.23 -6.56 28.04
CA PHE A 59 -12.19 -6.64 29.51
C PHE A 59 -13.45 -6.01 30.07
N ARG A 60 -13.97 -6.57 31.17
CA ARG A 60 -15.20 -6.06 31.86
C ARG A 60 -15.07 -4.59 32.20
N GLU A 61 -13.90 -4.15 32.66
CA GLU A 61 -13.62 -2.77 33.05
C GLU A 61 -12.92 -1.97 31.93
N GLY A 62 -12.87 -2.51 30.70
CA GLY A 62 -12.23 -1.87 29.56
C GLY A 62 -10.72 -2.03 29.50
N SER A 63 -10.04 -2.28 30.61
CA SER A 63 -8.59 -2.51 30.70
C SER A 63 -8.20 -3.29 31.95
N VAL A 64 -6.97 -3.80 31.96
CA VAL A 64 -6.33 -4.41 33.12
C VAL A 64 -4.92 -3.87 33.29
N GLU A 65 -4.41 -3.80 34.53
CA GLU A 65 -3.00 -3.53 34.81
C GLU A 65 -2.27 -4.85 34.94
N LEU A 66 -1.16 -4.98 34.19
CA LEU A 66 -0.27 -6.13 34.21
C LEU A 66 1.08 -5.72 34.80
N ALA A 67 1.54 -6.44 35.82
CA ALA A 67 2.87 -6.24 36.39
C ALA A 67 3.86 -7.26 35.80
N GLU A 68 5.13 -6.90 35.74
CA GLU A 68 6.21 -7.82 35.35
C GLU A 68 6.25 -9.03 36.29
N GLY A 69 6.33 -10.23 35.72
CA GLY A 69 6.28 -11.51 36.45
C GLY A 69 4.87 -12.07 36.64
N ASP A 70 3.79 -11.32 36.36
CA ASP A 70 2.43 -11.84 36.45
C ASP A 70 2.20 -12.96 35.43
N GLY A 71 1.39 -13.96 35.82
CA GLY A 71 0.83 -14.95 34.90
C GLY A 71 -0.39 -14.35 34.16
N PHE A 72 -0.45 -14.54 32.84
CA PHE A 72 -1.55 -14.09 32.01
C PHE A 72 -1.92 -15.13 30.94
N THR A 73 -3.20 -15.53 30.88
CA THR A 73 -3.70 -16.56 29.97
C THR A 73 -4.46 -15.96 28.79
N LEU A 74 -4.10 -16.38 27.59
CA LEU A 74 -4.86 -16.13 26.36
C LEU A 74 -5.79 -17.34 26.15
N ASP A 75 -7.10 -17.09 26.10
CA ASP A 75 -8.13 -18.14 26.02
C ASP A 75 -8.78 -18.10 24.62
N LEU A 76 -8.67 -19.20 23.89
CA LEU A 76 -9.22 -19.32 22.53
C LEU A 76 -10.68 -19.77 22.50
N GLU A 77 -11.21 -20.17 23.66
CA GLU A 77 -12.62 -20.48 23.87
C GLU A 77 -13.17 -19.72 25.09
N PRO A 78 -13.19 -18.37 25.04
CA PRO A 78 -13.51 -17.56 26.21
C PRO A 78 -14.96 -17.69 26.66
N GLY A 79 -15.84 -18.34 25.88
CA GLY A 79 -17.27 -18.32 26.09
C GLY A 79 -17.82 -16.90 26.08
N ASP A 80 -18.91 -16.67 26.85
CA ASP A 80 -19.48 -15.31 27.02
C ASP A 80 -18.72 -14.47 28.07
N ALA A 81 -17.59 -14.94 28.58
CA ALA A 81 -16.87 -14.30 29.65
C ALA A 81 -15.99 -13.16 29.12
N GLU A 82 -16.27 -11.94 29.54
CA GLU A 82 -15.33 -10.84 29.41
C GLU A 82 -14.02 -11.13 30.16
N GLY A 83 -12.91 -10.67 29.62
CA GLY A 83 -11.59 -10.82 30.21
C GLY A 83 -11.51 -10.27 31.63
N ALA A 84 -10.65 -10.86 32.43
CA ALA A 84 -10.36 -10.50 33.82
C ALA A 84 -8.85 -10.19 33.99
N ALA A 85 -8.45 -9.83 35.20
CA ALA A 85 -7.09 -9.39 35.51
C ALA A 85 -5.95 -10.33 35.05
N ARG A 86 -6.23 -11.64 34.88
CA ARG A 86 -5.22 -12.65 34.51
C ARG A 86 -5.60 -13.47 33.28
N ARG A 87 -6.66 -13.10 32.56
CA ARG A 87 -7.16 -13.87 31.41
C ARG A 87 -7.90 -12.95 30.42
N VAL A 88 -7.72 -13.20 29.12
CA VAL A 88 -8.49 -12.54 28.07
C VAL A 88 -8.78 -13.53 26.92
N GLY A 89 -9.95 -13.39 26.31
CA GLY A 89 -10.31 -14.14 25.11
C GLY A 89 -9.52 -13.70 23.89
N LEU A 90 -9.35 -14.63 22.93
CA LEU A 90 -8.74 -14.38 21.63
C LEU A 90 -9.47 -15.19 20.56
N GLU A 91 -10.03 -14.53 19.55
CA GLU A 91 -10.76 -15.18 18.46
C GLU A 91 -9.82 -15.72 17.35
N TYR A 92 -8.64 -16.17 17.71
CA TYR A 92 -7.65 -16.71 16.78
C TYR A 92 -7.23 -18.11 17.21
N ARG A 93 -8.02 -19.12 16.84
CA ARG A 93 -7.83 -20.52 17.26
C ARG A 93 -6.50 -21.12 16.87
N SER A 94 -5.94 -20.71 15.71
CA SER A 94 -4.64 -21.20 15.25
C SER A 94 -3.45 -20.72 16.09
N LEU A 95 -3.66 -19.89 17.12
CA LEU A 95 -2.54 -19.44 17.95
C LEU A 95 -1.79 -20.61 18.58
N CYS A 96 -2.52 -21.60 19.13
CA CYS A 96 -1.92 -22.76 19.79
C CYS A 96 -1.01 -23.59 18.86
N ASP A 97 -1.33 -23.63 17.56
CA ASP A 97 -0.54 -24.34 16.55
C ASP A 97 0.69 -23.55 16.07
N GLN A 98 0.73 -22.24 16.35
CA GLN A 98 1.71 -21.30 15.79
C GLN A 98 2.66 -20.72 16.83
N VAL A 99 2.49 -21.06 18.08
CA VAL A 99 3.38 -20.61 19.16
C VAL A 99 3.94 -21.80 19.92
N ALA A 100 5.13 -21.62 20.48
CA ALA A 100 5.80 -22.58 21.30
C ALA A 100 6.29 -21.92 22.60
N ARG A 101 6.71 -22.75 23.57
CA ARG A 101 7.36 -22.26 24.78
C ARG A 101 8.53 -21.35 24.44
N ASP A 102 8.70 -20.30 25.22
CA ASP A 102 9.70 -19.24 25.09
C ASP A 102 9.46 -18.24 23.94
N ASP A 103 8.41 -18.43 23.12
CA ASP A 103 7.99 -17.39 22.17
C ASP A 103 7.57 -16.11 22.89
N ILE A 104 7.82 -14.96 22.26
CA ILE A 104 7.45 -13.66 22.79
C ILE A 104 6.24 -13.14 22.00
N LEU A 105 5.15 -12.93 22.72
CA LEU A 105 3.95 -12.29 22.20
C LEU A 105 3.97 -10.79 22.53
N LEU A 106 3.57 -9.99 21.56
CA LEU A 106 3.62 -8.53 21.62
C LEU A 106 2.19 -7.99 21.54
N LEU A 107 1.73 -7.34 22.59
CA LEU A 107 0.40 -6.75 22.68
C LEU A 107 0.50 -5.22 22.67
N ASP A 108 -0.58 -4.54 22.22
CA ASP A 108 -0.66 -3.08 22.11
C ASP A 108 0.58 -2.48 21.40
N ASP A 109 0.84 -2.99 20.18
CA ASP A 109 1.97 -2.58 19.34
C ASP A 109 3.35 -2.73 20.03
N GLY A 110 3.50 -3.81 20.83
CA GLY A 110 4.73 -4.18 21.52
C GLY A 110 4.97 -3.48 22.85
N ARG A 111 4.03 -2.67 23.34
CA ARG A 111 4.11 -2.03 24.67
C ARG A 111 4.08 -3.04 25.80
N ILE A 112 3.31 -4.11 25.63
CA ILE A 112 3.23 -5.22 26.57
C ILE A 112 3.85 -6.44 25.91
N ARG A 113 4.70 -7.14 26.66
CA ARG A 113 5.42 -8.31 26.18
C ARG A 113 5.14 -9.47 27.11
N LEU A 114 4.73 -10.60 26.49
CA LEU A 114 4.42 -11.84 27.18
C LEU A 114 5.36 -12.94 26.69
N ARG A 115 5.89 -13.77 27.57
CA ARG A 115 6.60 -15.00 27.19
C ARG A 115 5.65 -16.19 27.35
N VAL A 116 5.57 -17.03 26.33
CA VAL A 116 4.81 -18.28 26.37
C VAL A 116 5.48 -19.27 27.31
N GLU A 117 4.73 -19.75 28.30
CA GLU A 117 5.21 -20.79 29.26
C GLU A 117 4.70 -22.17 28.88
N SER A 118 3.43 -22.27 28.50
CA SER A 118 2.80 -23.53 28.06
C SER A 118 1.70 -23.25 27.05
N VAL A 119 1.51 -24.21 26.15
CA VAL A 119 0.45 -24.23 25.14
C VAL A 119 -0.46 -25.40 25.44
N HIS A 120 -1.75 -25.14 25.50
CA HIS A 120 -2.82 -26.11 25.70
C HIS A 120 -3.72 -26.17 24.48
N GLU A 121 -4.69 -27.08 24.45
CA GLU A 121 -5.60 -27.26 23.30
C GLU A 121 -6.38 -25.98 22.96
N SER A 122 -6.80 -25.23 23.98
CA SER A 122 -7.62 -23.99 23.81
C SER A 122 -7.10 -22.79 24.58
N SER A 123 -5.86 -22.81 25.07
CA SER A 123 -5.28 -21.67 25.79
C SER A 123 -3.77 -21.64 25.73
N VAL A 124 -3.22 -20.45 25.93
CA VAL A 124 -1.78 -20.22 26.02
C VAL A 124 -1.51 -19.50 27.35
N ASP A 125 -0.73 -20.14 28.23
CA ASP A 125 -0.28 -19.54 29.47
C ASP A 125 1.01 -18.78 29.23
N THR A 126 1.07 -17.56 29.75
CA THR A 126 2.21 -16.65 29.56
C THR A 126 2.64 -16.00 30.85
N THR A 127 3.90 -15.53 30.87
CA THR A 127 4.43 -14.64 31.90
C THR A 127 4.65 -13.24 31.30
N VAL A 128 4.24 -12.21 32.01
CA VAL A 128 4.44 -10.81 31.63
C VAL A 128 5.93 -10.46 31.76
N LEU A 129 6.56 -10.11 30.64
CA LEU A 129 7.94 -9.61 30.61
C LEU A 129 8.03 -8.09 30.70
N THR A 130 7.04 -7.41 30.10
CA THR A 130 6.89 -5.94 30.20
C THR A 130 5.42 -5.65 30.43
N GLY A 131 5.13 -5.08 31.57
CA GLY A 131 3.78 -4.77 32.03
C GLY A 131 3.30 -3.39 31.59
N GLY A 132 2.09 -3.05 32.06
CA GLY A 132 1.40 -1.78 31.84
C GLY A 132 -0.10 -1.96 31.67
N THR A 133 -0.79 -0.89 31.32
CA THR A 133 -2.25 -0.90 31.09
C THR A 133 -2.58 -1.57 29.75
N LEU A 134 -3.16 -2.76 29.79
CA LEU A 134 -3.67 -3.46 28.61
C LEU A 134 -5.16 -3.18 28.43
N ARG A 135 -5.52 -2.51 27.33
CA ARG A 135 -6.92 -2.19 26.99
C ARG A 135 -7.55 -3.27 26.13
N SER A 136 -8.90 -3.31 26.16
CA SER A 136 -9.71 -4.18 25.32
C SER A 136 -9.35 -4.06 23.84
N ARG A 137 -9.46 -5.17 23.11
CA ARG A 137 -9.35 -5.26 21.65
C ARG A 137 -8.02 -4.80 21.06
N LYS A 138 -6.93 -4.84 21.84
CA LYS A 138 -5.60 -4.54 21.35
C LYS A 138 -5.05 -5.65 20.46
N GLY A 139 -4.19 -5.25 19.51
CA GLY A 139 -3.52 -6.18 18.60
C GLY A 139 -2.56 -7.09 19.34
N ILE A 140 -2.38 -8.30 18.80
CA ILE A 140 -1.36 -9.26 19.23
C ILE A 140 -0.52 -9.67 18.03
N ASN A 141 0.80 -9.70 18.20
CA ASN A 141 1.79 -10.17 17.25
C ASN A 141 2.75 -11.14 17.96
N ARG A 142 3.52 -11.90 17.19
CA ARG A 142 4.64 -12.68 17.70
C ARG A 142 5.94 -12.03 17.24
N LEU A 143 6.89 -11.88 18.12
CA LEU A 143 8.22 -11.37 17.80
C LEU A 143 8.89 -12.30 16.77
N GLY A 144 9.38 -11.75 15.67
CA GLY A 144 9.92 -12.54 14.55
C GLY A 144 8.84 -13.04 13.57
N GLY A 145 7.56 -12.72 13.80
CA GLY A 145 6.45 -13.13 12.95
C GLY A 145 5.97 -14.56 13.22
N GLY A 146 5.26 -15.16 12.25
CA GLY A 146 4.81 -16.54 12.29
C GLY A 146 3.34 -16.74 12.66
N LEU A 147 2.60 -15.67 12.99
CA LEU A 147 1.14 -15.75 13.06
C LEU A 147 0.56 -15.63 11.64
N ALA A 148 0.08 -16.73 11.08
CA ALA A 148 -0.31 -16.82 9.66
C ALA A 148 -1.84 -16.88 9.51
N ALA A 149 -2.50 -15.72 9.62
CA ALA A 149 -3.89 -15.58 9.20
C ALA A 149 -3.96 -15.23 7.69
N PRO A 150 -4.98 -15.72 6.94
CA PRO A 150 -5.20 -15.32 5.55
C PRO A 150 -5.26 -13.80 5.39
N ALA A 151 -4.63 -13.24 4.38
CA ALA A 151 -4.56 -11.78 4.18
C ALA A 151 -5.93 -11.13 3.95
N LEU A 152 -6.86 -11.87 3.33
CA LEU A 152 -8.25 -11.43 3.11
C LEU A 152 -9.18 -12.09 4.12
N THR A 153 -9.86 -11.28 4.91
CA THR A 153 -10.90 -11.72 5.85
C THR A 153 -12.27 -11.80 5.18
N VAL A 154 -13.23 -12.47 5.85
CA VAL A 154 -14.64 -12.46 5.43
C VAL A 154 -15.17 -11.03 5.32
N LYS A 155 -14.74 -10.14 6.24
CA LYS A 155 -15.10 -8.72 6.20
C LYS A 155 -14.52 -8.04 4.96
N ASP A 156 -13.25 -8.27 4.63
CA ASP A 156 -12.61 -7.64 3.46
C ASP A 156 -13.32 -8.06 2.17
N ILE A 157 -13.71 -9.34 2.06
CA ILE A 157 -14.47 -9.84 0.91
C ILE A 157 -15.85 -9.18 0.83
N ALA A 158 -16.53 -9.00 1.97
CA ALA A 158 -17.81 -8.30 2.02
C ALA A 158 -17.65 -6.79 1.69
N ASP A 159 -16.58 -6.15 2.15
CA ASP A 159 -16.27 -4.77 1.80
C ASP A 159 -16.01 -4.60 0.30
N MET A 160 -15.43 -5.59 -0.38
CA MET A 160 -15.21 -5.57 -1.84
C MET A 160 -16.50 -5.44 -2.64
N GLU A 161 -17.67 -5.87 -2.12
CA GLU A 161 -18.96 -5.64 -2.77
C GLU A 161 -19.26 -4.14 -2.90
N GLY A 162 -18.99 -3.36 -1.86
CA GLY A 162 -19.18 -1.91 -1.87
C GLY A 162 -18.17 -1.17 -2.76
N LEU A 163 -17.02 -1.77 -3.03
CA LEU A 163 -16.02 -1.18 -3.92
C LEU A 163 -16.50 -1.11 -5.37
N ALA A 164 -17.45 -1.96 -5.79
CA ALA A 164 -18.04 -1.91 -7.13
C ALA A 164 -18.75 -0.56 -7.39
N GLU A 165 -19.40 0.03 -6.37
CA GLU A 165 -19.98 1.36 -6.44
C GLU A 165 -18.91 2.45 -6.32
N MET A 166 -17.95 2.29 -5.41
CA MET A 166 -16.89 3.27 -5.14
C MET A 166 -15.94 3.46 -6.32
N LYS A 167 -15.64 2.38 -7.05
CA LYS A 167 -14.64 2.32 -8.13
C LYS A 167 -13.31 2.97 -7.72
N PRO A 168 -12.63 2.44 -6.69
CA PRO A 168 -11.37 2.99 -6.23
C PRO A 168 -10.29 2.85 -7.30
N ASP A 169 -9.32 3.76 -7.32
CA ASP A 169 -8.16 3.67 -8.22
C ASP A 169 -7.14 2.65 -7.71
N PHE A 170 -7.11 2.47 -6.38
CA PHE A 170 -6.23 1.52 -5.70
C PHE A 170 -6.96 0.79 -4.58
N VAL A 171 -6.57 -0.47 -4.37
CA VAL A 171 -6.95 -1.26 -3.20
C VAL A 171 -5.69 -1.70 -2.49
N ALA A 172 -5.55 -1.37 -1.21
CA ALA A 172 -4.45 -1.84 -0.38
C ALA A 172 -4.88 -3.10 0.37
N VAL A 173 -4.08 -4.16 0.24
CA VAL A 173 -4.26 -5.44 0.94
C VAL A 173 -3.34 -5.47 2.14
N SER A 174 -3.93 -5.61 3.33
CA SER A 174 -3.21 -5.63 4.60
C SER A 174 -2.65 -7.04 4.90
N PHE A 175 -1.55 -7.06 5.64
CA PHE A 175 -0.91 -8.29 6.14
C PHE A 175 -0.56 -9.33 5.06
N VAL A 176 -0.13 -8.86 3.88
CA VAL A 176 0.31 -9.72 2.78
C VAL A 176 1.50 -10.57 3.22
N SER A 177 1.45 -11.86 2.90
CA SER A 177 2.49 -12.84 3.20
C SER A 177 3.16 -13.40 1.95
N SER A 178 2.45 -13.40 0.81
CA SER A 178 2.92 -13.98 -0.44
C SER A 178 2.33 -13.30 -1.68
N ALA A 179 2.80 -13.67 -2.87
CA ALA A 179 2.24 -13.21 -4.13
C ALA A 179 0.80 -13.69 -4.33
N GLU A 180 0.47 -14.87 -3.82
CA GLU A 180 -0.85 -15.51 -3.92
C GLU A 180 -1.93 -14.64 -3.26
N ASP A 181 -1.63 -13.97 -2.13
CA ASP A 181 -2.56 -13.05 -1.47
C ASP A 181 -2.97 -11.90 -2.41
N ILE A 182 -2.03 -11.40 -3.19
CA ILE A 182 -2.27 -10.33 -4.17
C ILE A 182 -3.06 -10.84 -5.38
N LEU A 183 -2.74 -12.03 -5.85
CA LEU A 183 -3.44 -12.65 -6.97
C LEU A 183 -4.89 -12.97 -6.61
N GLN A 184 -5.13 -13.50 -5.40
CA GLN A 184 -6.47 -13.74 -4.87
C GLN A 184 -7.28 -12.45 -4.77
N ALA A 185 -6.70 -11.37 -4.23
CA ALA A 185 -7.36 -10.07 -4.18
C ALA A 185 -7.74 -9.56 -5.58
N ARG A 186 -6.85 -9.74 -6.56
CA ARG A 186 -7.07 -9.35 -7.95
C ARG A 186 -8.23 -10.13 -8.58
N GLU A 187 -8.28 -11.44 -8.37
CA GLU A 187 -9.34 -12.31 -8.86
C GLU A 187 -10.70 -11.91 -8.30
N LEU A 188 -10.80 -11.77 -6.97
CA LEU A 188 -12.03 -11.35 -6.28
C LEU A 188 -12.54 -9.97 -6.74
N LEU A 189 -11.64 -9.03 -7.02
CA LEU A 189 -12.00 -7.72 -7.55
C LEU A 189 -12.44 -7.80 -9.01
N ALA A 190 -11.77 -8.63 -9.83
CA ALA A 190 -12.12 -8.85 -11.23
C ALA A 190 -13.49 -9.50 -11.38
N GLU A 191 -13.88 -10.45 -10.52
CA GLU A 191 -15.23 -11.03 -10.47
C GLU A 191 -16.33 -9.96 -10.25
N ARG A 192 -15.98 -8.84 -9.63
CA ARG A 192 -16.86 -7.67 -9.39
C ARG A 192 -16.73 -6.59 -10.46
N GLY A 193 -16.06 -6.89 -11.57
CA GLY A 193 -15.83 -5.96 -12.67
C GLY A 193 -14.87 -4.81 -12.34
N LEU A 194 -13.97 -5.00 -11.38
CA LEU A 194 -13.00 -4.01 -10.93
C LEU A 194 -11.56 -4.42 -11.26
N GLU A 195 -10.78 -3.47 -11.76
CA GLU A 195 -9.35 -3.63 -12.04
C GLU A 195 -8.50 -2.52 -11.39
N PRO A 196 -8.58 -2.28 -10.07
CA PRO A 196 -7.79 -1.25 -9.42
C PRO A 196 -6.31 -1.65 -9.38
N GLY A 197 -5.43 -0.66 -9.18
CA GLY A 197 -4.05 -0.95 -8.79
C GLY A 197 -4.02 -1.58 -7.39
N ILE A 198 -3.37 -2.75 -7.23
CA ILE A 198 -3.27 -3.39 -5.92
C ILE A 198 -1.98 -2.98 -5.24
N VAL A 199 -2.10 -2.46 -4.01
CA VAL A 199 -0.98 -2.05 -3.16
C VAL A 199 -0.80 -3.11 -2.06
N ALA A 200 0.33 -3.81 -2.08
CA ALA A 200 0.67 -4.76 -1.03
C ALA A 200 1.18 -4.01 0.21
N LYS A 201 0.55 -4.22 1.37
CA LYS A 201 1.04 -3.68 2.64
C LYS A 201 2.00 -4.68 3.27
N ILE A 202 3.26 -4.28 3.37
CA ILE A 202 4.31 -5.07 3.99
C ILE A 202 4.27 -4.78 5.49
N GLU A 203 3.64 -5.68 6.24
CA GLU A 203 3.32 -5.57 7.67
C GLU A 203 3.84 -6.75 8.48
N ARG A 204 4.19 -7.86 7.82
CA ARG A 204 4.65 -9.11 8.46
C ARG A 204 6.11 -9.37 8.22
N ALA A 205 6.79 -9.94 9.22
CA ALA A 205 8.17 -10.40 9.10
C ALA A 205 8.32 -11.45 7.99
N GLY A 206 7.34 -12.35 7.83
CA GLY A 206 7.34 -13.39 6.80
C GLY A 206 7.39 -12.84 5.37
N ALA A 207 6.77 -11.68 5.10
CA ALA A 207 6.80 -11.04 3.79
C ALA A 207 8.19 -10.55 3.36
N VAL A 208 9.11 -10.42 4.33
CA VAL A 208 10.49 -9.91 4.14
C VAL A 208 11.54 -10.91 4.60
N ALA A 209 11.14 -12.14 4.94
CA ALA A 209 12.03 -13.18 5.47
C ALA A 209 13.06 -13.66 4.44
N ASP A 210 12.66 -13.72 3.18
CA ASP A 210 13.52 -14.11 2.08
C ASP A 210 13.28 -13.25 0.83
N ASP A 211 14.28 -13.26 -0.04
CA ASP A 211 14.30 -12.45 -1.24
C ASP A 211 13.26 -12.89 -2.28
N GLY A 212 12.97 -14.17 -2.39
CA GLY A 212 12.03 -14.74 -3.35
C GLY A 212 10.58 -14.37 -3.03
N THR A 213 10.17 -14.51 -1.77
CA THR A 213 8.85 -14.12 -1.27
C THR A 213 8.60 -12.63 -1.53
N LEU A 214 9.57 -11.79 -1.16
CA LEU A 214 9.46 -10.35 -1.35
C LEU A 214 9.39 -9.96 -2.84
N GLU A 215 10.21 -10.55 -3.69
CA GLU A 215 10.19 -10.29 -5.13
C GLU A 215 8.88 -10.74 -5.77
N GLY A 216 8.33 -11.87 -5.33
CA GLY A 216 7.00 -12.35 -5.73
C GLY A 216 5.90 -11.34 -5.40
N ILE A 217 5.85 -10.85 -4.15
CA ILE A 217 4.89 -9.83 -3.72
C ILE A 217 5.03 -8.54 -4.55
N VAL A 218 6.26 -8.04 -4.71
CA VAL A 218 6.53 -6.81 -5.47
C VAL A 218 6.10 -6.96 -6.94
N SER A 219 6.36 -8.11 -7.56
CA SER A 219 6.02 -8.38 -8.96
C SER A 219 4.52 -8.52 -9.18
N ALA A 220 3.79 -9.13 -8.25
CA ALA A 220 2.35 -9.32 -8.33
C ALA A 220 1.56 -8.02 -8.07
N SER A 221 2.12 -7.04 -7.36
CA SER A 221 1.45 -5.81 -6.93
C SER A 221 1.72 -4.61 -7.86
N SER A 222 0.81 -3.64 -7.87
CA SER A 222 0.99 -2.34 -8.56
C SER A 222 1.88 -1.39 -7.75
N GLY A 223 1.97 -1.59 -6.44
CA GLY A 223 2.78 -0.84 -5.51
C GLY A 223 2.91 -1.55 -4.18
N ILE A 224 3.84 -1.08 -3.34
CA ILE A 224 4.00 -1.57 -1.98
C ILE A 224 3.88 -0.42 -0.97
N MET A 225 3.32 -0.72 0.18
CA MET A 225 3.29 0.17 1.33
C MET A 225 4.07 -0.49 2.47
N VAL A 226 5.18 0.10 2.88
CA VAL A 226 5.92 -0.33 4.07
C VAL A 226 5.19 0.23 5.29
N ALA A 227 4.35 -0.57 5.91
CA ALA A 227 3.57 -0.20 7.09
C ALA A 227 4.45 -0.33 8.34
N ARG A 228 5.28 0.69 8.58
CA ARG A 228 6.33 0.66 9.60
C ARG A 228 5.83 0.35 11.01
N GLY A 229 4.59 0.73 11.33
CA GLY A 229 3.99 0.45 12.64
C GLY A 229 3.90 -1.05 12.89
N ASP A 230 3.14 -1.77 12.07
CA ASP A 230 2.93 -3.22 12.26
C ASP A 230 4.19 -4.03 11.93
N LEU A 231 4.90 -3.71 10.83
CA LEU A 231 6.15 -4.40 10.49
C LEU A 231 7.22 -4.23 11.58
N GLY A 232 7.37 -3.01 12.13
CA GLY A 232 8.36 -2.73 13.17
C GLY A 232 8.12 -3.51 14.46
N VAL A 233 6.86 -3.79 14.79
CA VAL A 233 6.51 -4.64 15.93
C VAL A 233 7.10 -6.06 15.76
N GLU A 234 6.97 -6.65 14.56
CA GLU A 234 7.45 -8.02 14.32
C GLU A 234 8.97 -8.11 14.10
N VAL A 235 9.56 -7.20 13.30
CA VAL A 235 10.99 -7.29 12.93
C VAL A 235 11.92 -6.52 13.89
N GLY A 236 11.36 -5.66 14.72
CA GLY A 236 12.08 -4.72 15.59
C GLY A 236 12.60 -3.48 14.85
N ASP A 237 12.66 -2.35 15.55
CA ASP A 237 13.02 -1.04 14.97
C ASP A 237 14.42 -1.03 14.32
N ALA A 238 15.37 -1.77 14.88
CA ALA A 238 16.73 -1.84 14.36
C ALA A 238 16.81 -2.42 12.94
N SER A 239 15.96 -3.42 12.62
CA SER A 239 15.91 -4.08 11.32
C SER A 239 15.09 -3.31 10.31
N LEU A 240 14.09 -2.56 10.75
CA LEU A 240 13.09 -1.89 9.91
C LEU A 240 13.70 -0.95 8.86
N ILE A 241 14.71 -0.16 9.25
CA ILE A 241 15.37 0.79 8.34
C ILE A 241 16.14 0.06 7.24
N GLY A 242 16.83 -1.04 7.60
CA GLY A 242 17.54 -1.90 6.65
C GLY A 242 16.59 -2.51 5.62
N ILE A 243 15.48 -3.07 6.08
CA ILE A 243 14.43 -3.68 5.27
C ILE A 243 13.82 -2.63 4.31
N GLN A 244 13.46 -1.45 4.82
CA GLN A 244 12.91 -0.38 3.98
C GLN A 244 13.89 0.04 2.88
N LYS A 245 15.18 0.17 3.18
CA LYS A 245 16.21 0.51 2.18
C LYS A 245 16.39 -0.59 1.13
N ALA A 246 16.34 -1.86 1.55
CA ALA A 246 16.41 -3.00 0.63
C ALA A 246 15.22 -3.02 -0.34
N LEU A 247 14.01 -2.79 0.16
CA LEU A 247 12.79 -2.67 -0.64
C LEU A 247 12.90 -1.57 -1.69
N ILE A 248 13.36 -0.39 -1.29
CA ILE A 248 13.57 0.75 -2.20
C ILE A 248 14.66 0.44 -3.23
N SER A 249 15.76 -0.19 -2.83
CA SER A 249 16.88 -0.51 -3.71
C SER A 249 16.50 -1.52 -4.80
N ARG A 250 15.70 -2.51 -4.48
CA ARG A 250 15.22 -3.52 -5.46
C ARG A 250 14.30 -2.94 -6.52
N ALA A 251 13.48 -1.96 -6.15
CA ALA A 251 12.66 -1.22 -7.09
C ALA A 251 13.49 -0.40 -8.12
N ARG A 252 14.80 -0.23 -7.90
CA ARG A 252 15.67 0.70 -8.65
C ARG A 252 16.39 0.13 -9.89
N LYS A 253 16.08 -1.04 -10.40
CA LYS A 253 16.87 -1.66 -11.50
C LYS A 253 16.31 -1.37 -12.89
N MET A 254 16.47 -0.13 -13.43
CA MET A 254 16.25 0.09 -14.88
C MET A 254 17.02 1.28 -15.50
N SER A 255 17.45 1.10 -16.76
CA SER A 255 18.44 1.91 -17.46
C SER A 255 18.03 3.32 -17.93
N ALA A 256 16.74 3.62 -18.15
CA ALA A 256 16.31 4.95 -18.63
C ALA A 256 16.49 6.05 -17.57
N ILE A 257 16.43 5.70 -16.30
CA ILE A 257 16.61 6.62 -15.18
C ILE A 257 18.09 6.92 -14.94
N TYR A 258 18.96 5.99 -15.26
CA TYR A 258 20.39 6.26 -15.20
C TYR A 258 20.75 7.45 -16.12
N ALA A 259 20.23 7.47 -17.33
CA ALA A 259 20.44 8.57 -18.27
C ALA A 259 19.86 9.91 -17.75
N ALA A 260 18.67 9.89 -17.16
CA ALA A 260 18.04 11.10 -16.61
C ALA A 260 18.80 11.67 -15.42
N ASN A 261 19.38 10.82 -14.58
CA ASN A 261 20.08 11.25 -13.37
C ASN A 261 21.53 11.69 -13.61
N HIS A 262 22.14 11.27 -14.74
CA HIS A 262 23.54 11.57 -15.07
C HIS A 262 23.71 12.65 -16.15
N ASN A 263 22.64 13.07 -16.82
CA ASN A 263 22.68 14.21 -17.75
C ASN A 263 22.06 15.44 -17.09
N PRO A 264 22.86 16.48 -16.72
CA PRO A 264 22.34 17.66 -16.04
C PRO A 264 21.43 18.53 -16.92
N ALA A 265 21.52 18.42 -18.25
CA ALA A 265 20.64 19.14 -19.19
C ALA A 265 19.22 18.57 -19.23
N VAL A 266 19.05 17.29 -18.85
CA VAL A 266 17.73 16.64 -18.82
C VAL A 266 16.94 17.17 -17.61
N ARG A 267 15.83 17.85 -17.87
CA ARG A 267 14.94 18.43 -16.86
C ARG A 267 13.73 17.59 -16.52
N GLY A 268 13.40 16.61 -17.34
CA GLY A 268 12.26 15.74 -17.11
C GLY A 268 12.22 14.54 -18.05
N ILE A 269 11.25 13.66 -17.79
CA ILE A 269 10.96 12.50 -18.61
C ILE A 269 9.49 12.58 -19.05
N ALA A 270 9.22 12.64 -20.35
CA ALA A 270 7.88 12.54 -20.89
C ALA A 270 7.57 11.08 -21.26
N CYS A 271 6.47 10.58 -20.76
CA CYS A 271 6.00 9.23 -21.06
C CYS A 271 4.65 9.31 -21.75
N LEU A 272 4.59 9.02 -23.04
CA LEU A 272 3.31 8.78 -23.72
C LEU A 272 2.81 7.39 -23.33
N THR A 273 1.63 7.33 -22.71
CA THR A 273 1.17 6.08 -22.08
C THR A 273 -0.33 5.87 -22.20
N GLU A 274 -0.75 4.65 -22.53
CA GLU A 274 -2.15 4.20 -22.53
C GLU A 274 -2.56 3.60 -21.18
N SER A 275 -1.70 2.76 -20.60
CA SER A 275 -1.99 1.98 -19.40
C SER A 275 -1.37 2.54 -18.11
N GLY A 276 -0.48 3.51 -18.21
CA GLY A 276 0.29 4.02 -17.08
C GLY A 276 1.48 3.15 -16.66
N ALA A 277 1.74 2.03 -17.33
CA ALA A 277 2.79 1.09 -16.93
C ALA A 277 4.19 1.71 -16.96
N THR A 278 4.54 2.47 -17.99
CA THR A 278 5.88 3.08 -18.13
C THR A 278 6.15 4.14 -17.05
N PRO A 279 5.31 5.15 -16.83
CA PRO A 279 5.54 6.12 -15.75
C PRO A 279 5.50 5.47 -14.36
N LEU A 280 4.66 4.46 -14.11
CA LEU A 280 4.66 3.69 -12.88
C LEU A 280 6.03 3.04 -12.65
N LEU A 281 6.54 2.34 -13.65
CA LEU A 281 7.83 1.66 -13.58
C LEU A 281 8.98 2.66 -13.35
N MET A 282 8.99 3.78 -14.06
CA MET A 282 9.97 4.84 -13.89
C MET A 282 9.91 5.50 -12.52
N SER A 283 8.70 5.71 -11.99
CA SER A 283 8.50 6.23 -10.63
C SER A 283 9.14 5.35 -9.56
N ARG A 284 9.03 4.01 -9.70
CA ARG A 284 9.67 3.05 -8.78
C ARG A 284 11.19 3.18 -8.70
N LEU A 285 11.80 3.71 -9.74
CA LEU A 285 13.24 3.83 -9.88
C LEU A 285 13.81 5.15 -9.31
N SER A 286 12.99 6.00 -8.74
CA SER A 286 13.38 7.30 -8.13
C SER A 286 14.22 8.17 -9.08
N SER A 287 13.62 8.60 -10.19
CA SER A 287 14.17 9.70 -10.96
C SER A 287 14.32 10.94 -10.08
N GLY A 288 15.48 11.57 -10.08
CA GLY A 288 15.66 12.92 -9.53
C GLY A 288 14.97 14.01 -10.39
N ARG A 289 14.31 13.61 -11.48
CA ARG A 289 13.62 14.47 -12.42
C ARG A 289 12.12 14.16 -12.45
N PRO A 290 11.25 15.14 -12.72
CA PRO A 290 9.83 14.92 -12.87
C PRO A 290 9.52 13.99 -14.06
N ILE A 291 8.50 13.17 -13.92
CA ILE A 291 7.99 12.27 -14.96
C ILE A 291 6.62 12.78 -15.40
N PHE A 292 6.50 13.26 -16.61
CA PHE A 292 5.25 13.74 -17.20
C PHE A 292 4.54 12.59 -17.88
N ALA A 293 3.48 12.09 -17.27
CA ALA A 293 2.67 11.01 -17.84
C ALA A 293 1.58 11.59 -18.73
N LEU A 294 1.75 11.44 -20.04
CA LEU A 294 0.86 11.95 -21.07
C LEU A 294 -0.08 10.84 -21.55
N GLY A 295 -1.38 11.03 -21.42
CA GLY A 295 -2.37 10.04 -21.84
C GLY A 295 -3.76 10.64 -21.94
N ASN A 296 -4.67 9.93 -22.65
CA ASN A 296 -6.05 10.34 -22.87
C ASN A 296 -7.08 9.62 -21.97
N SER A 297 -6.62 8.70 -21.12
CA SER A 297 -7.49 8.01 -20.15
C SER A 297 -7.44 8.70 -18.78
N ARG A 298 -8.54 9.33 -18.38
CA ARG A 298 -8.67 9.95 -17.05
C ARG A 298 -8.47 8.96 -15.91
N GLU A 299 -8.90 7.71 -16.08
CA GLU A 299 -8.70 6.63 -15.11
C GLU A 299 -7.22 6.30 -14.95
N THR A 300 -6.50 6.10 -16.04
CA THR A 300 -5.04 5.88 -16.03
C THR A 300 -4.33 7.04 -15.33
N LEU A 301 -4.68 8.29 -15.65
CA LEU A 301 -4.06 9.46 -15.05
C LEU A 301 -4.30 9.55 -13.53
N ARG A 302 -5.51 9.21 -13.06
CA ARG A 302 -5.80 9.14 -11.61
C ARG A 302 -4.95 8.07 -10.89
N ARG A 303 -4.79 6.89 -11.49
CA ARG A 303 -3.92 5.84 -10.92
C ARG A 303 -2.46 6.28 -10.78
N LEU A 304 -1.99 7.13 -11.68
CA LEU A 304 -0.62 7.65 -11.65
C LEU A 304 -0.37 8.71 -10.57
N THR A 305 -1.41 9.25 -9.93
CA THR A 305 -1.24 10.21 -8.83
C THR A 305 -0.56 9.61 -7.59
N LEU A 306 -0.60 8.28 -7.41
CA LEU A 306 0.13 7.57 -6.35
C LEU A 306 1.64 7.47 -6.64
N CYS A 307 2.05 7.69 -7.88
CA CYS A 307 3.42 7.48 -8.30
C CYS A 307 4.29 8.69 -7.95
N ARG A 308 5.39 8.45 -7.21
CA ARG A 308 6.32 9.51 -6.80
C ARG A 308 6.96 10.18 -8.01
N GLY A 309 6.93 11.52 -8.03
CA GLY A 309 7.55 12.32 -9.08
C GLY A 309 6.83 12.27 -10.43
N VAL A 310 5.64 11.68 -10.49
CA VAL A 310 4.81 11.65 -11.71
C VAL A 310 3.81 12.80 -11.68
N ALA A 311 3.82 13.58 -12.75
CA ALA A 311 2.79 14.58 -13.06
C ALA A 311 1.89 14.02 -14.18
N PRO A 312 0.68 13.56 -13.86
CA PRO A 312 -0.26 13.08 -14.86
C PRO A 312 -0.87 14.27 -15.61
N LEU A 313 -0.77 14.25 -16.94
CA LEU A 313 -1.25 15.30 -17.82
C LEU A 313 -2.15 14.71 -18.90
N TYR A 314 -3.33 15.28 -19.08
CA TYR A 314 -4.22 14.86 -20.17
C TYR A 314 -3.66 15.34 -21.51
N PHE A 315 -3.34 14.40 -22.38
CA PHE A 315 -2.84 14.66 -23.72
C PHE A 315 -3.37 13.61 -24.68
N ASP A 316 -4.14 14.02 -25.65
CA ASP A 316 -4.66 13.14 -26.68
C ASP A 316 -3.74 13.14 -27.89
N ALA A 317 -2.85 12.16 -27.94
CA ALA A 317 -1.90 12.01 -29.04
C ALA A 317 -2.59 11.69 -30.40
N ALA A 318 -3.79 11.12 -30.37
CA ALA A 318 -4.54 10.81 -31.60
C ALA A 318 -5.10 12.06 -32.31
N ALA A 319 -5.06 13.22 -31.64
CA ALA A 319 -5.45 14.49 -32.24
C ALA A 319 -4.38 15.09 -33.18
N PHE A 320 -3.18 14.48 -33.25
CA PHE A 320 -2.03 14.97 -34.02
C PHE A 320 -1.51 13.93 -35.00
N GLU A 321 -0.82 14.38 -36.04
CA GLU A 321 -0.09 13.48 -36.93
C GLU A 321 1.08 12.82 -36.18
N GLU A 322 1.37 11.55 -36.51
CA GLU A 322 2.37 10.74 -35.78
C GLU A 322 3.74 11.42 -35.69
N GLY A 323 4.16 12.14 -36.74
CA GLY A 323 5.43 12.88 -36.80
C GLY A 323 5.47 14.12 -35.92
N GLU A 324 4.32 14.71 -35.56
CA GLU A 324 4.22 15.92 -34.74
C GLU A 324 4.05 15.65 -33.25
N VAL A 325 3.62 14.45 -32.85
CA VAL A 325 3.24 14.12 -31.48
C VAL A 325 4.33 14.48 -30.47
N ASP A 326 5.60 14.16 -30.77
CA ASP A 326 6.72 14.42 -29.86
C ASP A 326 6.88 15.93 -29.61
N ALA A 327 6.85 16.74 -30.67
CA ALA A 327 6.99 18.20 -30.59
C ALA A 327 5.79 18.84 -29.87
N ARG A 328 4.56 18.41 -30.18
CA ARG A 328 3.33 18.90 -29.54
C ARG A 328 3.29 18.57 -28.04
N ALA A 329 3.74 17.39 -27.68
CA ALA A 329 3.82 16.97 -26.28
C ALA A 329 4.82 17.82 -25.49
N ILE A 330 5.99 18.10 -26.06
CA ILE A 330 7.01 18.96 -25.42
C ILE A 330 6.49 20.39 -25.27
N GLU A 331 5.87 20.95 -26.30
CA GLU A 331 5.29 22.27 -26.25
C GLU A 331 4.16 22.37 -25.22
N PHE A 332 3.34 21.32 -25.11
CA PHE A 332 2.30 21.24 -24.09
C PHE A 332 2.88 21.23 -22.67
N ILE A 333 3.93 20.44 -22.38
CA ILE A 333 4.60 20.42 -21.07
C ILE A 333 5.22 21.78 -20.77
N LYS A 334 5.85 22.42 -21.77
CA LYS A 334 6.43 23.77 -21.67
C LYS A 334 5.35 24.82 -21.36
N SER A 335 4.21 24.78 -22.04
CA SER A 335 3.09 25.72 -21.80
C SER A 335 2.51 25.64 -20.40
N ARG A 336 2.70 24.51 -19.69
CA ARG A 336 2.34 24.31 -18.28
C ARG A 336 3.41 24.82 -17.30
N GLY A 337 4.50 25.40 -17.79
CA GLY A 337 5.57 25.96 -16.97
C GLY A 337 6.56 24.94 -16.38
N TYR A 338 6.57 23.73 -16.89
CA TYR A 338 7.46 22.67 -16.38
C TYR A 338 8.82 22.65 -17.06
N LEU A 339 8.96 23.21 -18.24
CA LEU A 339 10.17 23.24 -19.04
C LEU A 339 10.42 24.62 -19.60
N GLU A 340 11.69 24.95 -19.82
CA GLU A 340 12.14 26.19 -20.44
C GLU A 340 12.84 25.92 -21.77
N LYS A 341 12.95 26.96 -22.60
CA LYS A 341 13.70 26.87 -23.85
C LYS A 341 15.17 26.53 -23.57
N GLY A 342 15.68 25.51 -24.26
CA GLY A 342 17.06 25.04 -24.14
C GLY A 342 17.24 23.89 -23.15
N ASP A 343 16.20 23.52 -22.39
CA ASP A 343 16.20 22.29 -21.61
C ASP A 343 16.23 21.07 -22.53
N GLU A 344 16.65 19.93 -22.00
CA GLU A 344 16.47 18.61 -22.63
C GLU A 344 15.43 17.79 -21.89
N ILE A 345 14.70 16.96 -22.62
CA ILE A 345 13.72 16.02 -22.06
C ILE A 345 13.92 14.63 -22.64
N ILE A 346 13.82 13.62 -21.79
CA ILE A 346 13.74 12.23 -22.25
C ILE A 346 12.28 11.96 -22.64
N PHE A 347 12.05 11.55 -23.89
CA PHE A 347 10.75 11.21 -24.40
C PHE A 347 10.63 9.71 -24.63
N THR A 348 9.60 9.07 -24.04
CA THR A 348 9.37 7.63 -24.19
C THR A 348 7.98 7.35 -24.72
N LYS A 349 7.90 6.49 -25.75
CA LYS A 349 6.65 6.04 -26.37
C LYS A 349 6.74 4.64 -26.94
N GLY A 350 5.62 4.04 -27.30
CA GLY A 350 5.58 2.84 -28.13
C GLY A 350 5.78 3.16 -29.62
N ALA A 351 6.40 2.27 -30.37
CA ALA A 351 6.53 2.39 -31.83
C ALA A 351 5.18 2.35 -32.55
N VAL A 352 4.17 1.72 -31.93
CA VAL A 352 2.79 1.69 -32.45
C VAL A 352 1.92 2.32 -31.38
N MET A 353 1.30 3.46 -31.71
CA MET A 353 0.39 4.16 -30.81
C MET A 353 -0.89 3.34 -30.59
N GLY A 354 -1.50 3.47 -29.40
CA GLY A 354 -2.73 2.76 -29.03
C GLY A 354 -2.55 1.28 -28.64
N ARG A 355 -1.30 0.76 -28.60
CA ARG A 355 -1.02 -0.63 -28.21
C ARG A 355 -0.38 -0.70 -26.83
N ARG A 356 -1.08 -1.32 -25.87
CA ARG A 356 -0.58 -1.49 -24.49
C ARG A 356 0.71 -2.31 -24.42
N GLY A 357 1.63 -1.94 -23.53
CA GLY A 357 2.83 -2.72 -23.21
C GLY A 357 3.98 -2.60 -24.21
N ASN A 358 3.96 -1.64 -25.12
CA ASN A 358 4.90 -1.56 -26.24
C ASN A 358 5.82 -0.31 -26.20
N THR A 359 6.16 0.20 -25.01
CA THR A 359 7.13 1.30 -24.89
C THR A 359 8.53 0.78 -25.25
N ASN A 360 9.00 1.11 -26.44
CA ASN A 360 10.26 0.63 -27.01
C ASN A 360 11.08 1.73 -27.71
N ILE A 361 10.63 2.98 -27.64
CA ILE A 361 11.34 4.16 -28.14
C ILE A 361 11.69 5.05 -26.95
N MET A 362 12.94 5.46 -26.89
CA MET A 362 13.45 6.50 -26.01
C MET A 362 14.26 7.49 -26.87
N LYS A 363 13.98 8.78 -26.71
CA LYS A 363 14.70 9.88 -27.36
C LYS A 363 15.10 10.91 -26.32
N ILE A 364 16.23 11.57 -26.50
CA ILE A 364 16.56 12.81 -25.79
C ILE A 364 16.30 13.94 -26.80
N LEU A 365 15.41 14.85 -26.43
CA LEU A 365 14.94 15.90 -27.33
C LEU A 365 15.17 17.28 -26.68
N PRO A 366 15.62 18.28 -27.45
CA PRO A 366 15.71 19.65 -26.95
C PRO A 366 14.30 20.26 -26.84
N VAL A 367 14.13 21.16 -25.87
CA VAL A 367 12.94 21.99 -25.72
C VAL A 367 13.13 23.25 -26.55
N PRO A 368 12.26 23.48 -27.57
CA PRO A 368 12.40 24.59 -28.50
C PRO A 368 12.17 25.99 -27.90
#